data_3b549a100ece0b2e657c7775cc85c4ca
#
_entry.id   3b549a100ece0b2e657c7775cc85c4ca
#
_cell.length_a   1.000
_cell.length_b   1.000
_cell.length_c   1.000
_cell.angle_alpha   90.00
_cell.angle_beta   90.00
_cell.angle_gamma   90.00
#
_symmetry.space_group_name_H-M   'P 1'
#
loop_
_entity.id
_entity.type
_entity.pdbx_description
1 polymer ?
#
loop_
_entity_poly.entity_id
_entity_poly.type
_entity_poly.pdbx_seq_one_letter_code
_entity_poly.pdbx_strand_id
1 'polypeptide(L)'
;EGLRIGDYIRQLSALPLKANIVVLDAAYNSPFAKEGQPLAGGLALIEPEPKGLIAFNAAPGTVAPSPTGNYGPYAQALAEMIRTGGISLPEIFNRTRLRVNDVTKGAQVPWDAQKLEGDFVFFDRAPDAPPLQANQDAAARSKPIRDFSAQEAYTAALERDTIADYEAFLAAYPDDPMAK
;
A
#
# COMPACT_ATOMS: atom_id res chain seq x y z
N GLU A 1 19.43 17.10 10.13
CA GLU A 1 19.81 16.22 9.01
C GLU A 1 18.68 15.22 8.77
N GLY A 2 18.31 15.00 7.49
CA GLY A 2 17.31 14.02 7.11
C GLY A 2 17.96 12.67 6.76
N LEU A 3 17.27 11.58 7.03
CA LEU A 3 17.71 10.22 6.67
C LEU A 3 17.46 9.99 5.17
N ARG A 4 18.49 9.64 4.42
CA ARG A 4 18.36 9.28 2.99
C ARG A 4 18.05 7.79 2.85
N ILE A 5 16.78 7.43 2.88
CA ILE A 5 16.32 6.03 2.80
C ILE A 5 16.89 5.31 1.57
N GLY A 6 17.00 5.98 0.41
CA GLY A 6 17.58 5.36 -0.79
C GLY A 6 19.03 4.87 -0.61
N ASP A 7 19.83 5.49 0.26
CA ASP A 7 21.20 5.03 0.54
C ASP A 7 21.18 3.73 1.34
N TYR A 8 20.26 3.60 2.30
CA TYR A 8 20.09 2.35 3.05
C TYR A 8 19.59 1.21 2.18
N ILE A 9 18.63 1.49 1.30
CA ILE A 9 18.10 0.48 0.36
C ILE A 9 19.23 -0.05 -0.53
N ARG A 10 20.08 0.81 -1.10
CA ARG A 10 21.22 0.39 -1.91
C ARG A 10 22.24 -0.44 -1.10
N GLN A 11 22.52 -0.07 0.14
CA GLN A 11 23.40 -0.85 1.01
C GLN A 11 22.82 -2.23 1.32
N LEU A 12 21.51 -2.32 1.61
CA LEU A 12 20.84 -3.60 1.83
C LEU A 12 20.85 -4.48 0.58
N SER A 13 20.65 -3.90 -0.60
CA SER A 13 20.65 -4.62 -1.88
C SER A 13 22.02 -5.17 -2.26
N ALA A 14 23.11 -4.61 -1.73
CA ALA A 14 24.46 -5.13 -1.91
C ALA A 14 24.75 -6.39 -1.07
N LEU A 15 23.88 -6.74 -0.12
CA LEU A 15 24.03 -7.94 0.70
C LEU A 15 23.45 -9.17 -0.03
N PRO A 16 23.96 -10.39 0.21
CA PRO A 16 23.46 -11.61 -0.42
C PRO A 16 22.14 -12.09 0.23
N LEU A 17 21.11 -11.24 0.20
CA LEU A 17 19.80 -11.51 0.76
C LEU A 17 18.90 -12.24 -0.25
N LYS A 18 17.99 -13.08 0.25
CA LYS A 18 16.93 -13.69 -0.56
C LYS A 18 15.86 -12.68 -0.94
N ALA A 19 15.51 -11.79 -0.01
CA ALA A 19 14.58 -10.70 -0.19
C ALA A 19 14.97 -9.53 0.72
N ASN A 20 14.65 -8.32 0.28
CA ASN A 20 14.85 -7.07 1.00
C ASN A 20 13.51 -6.35 1.10
N ILE A 21 12.96 -6.26 2.30
CA ILE A 21 11.63 -5.70 2.54
C ILE A 21 11.79 -4.45 3.40
N VAL A 22 11.40 -3.31 2.86
CA VAL A 22 11.47 -2.01 3.53
C VAL A 22 10.05 -1.45 3.67
N VAL A 23 9.62 -1.24 4.91
CA VAL A 23 8.31 -0.67 5.23
C VAL A 23 8.50 0.69 5.87
N LEU A 24 7.86 1.71 5.31
CA LEU A 24 7.99 3.10 5.73
C LEU A 24 6.62 3.63 6.21
N ASP A 25 6.43 3.69 7.51
CA ASP A 25 5.27 4.34 8.14
C ASP A 25 5.66 5.76 8.59
N ALA A 26 5.99 6.63 7.63
CA ALA A 26 6.56 7.95 7.89
C ALA A 26 6.08 9.04 6.92
N ALA A 27 5.04 8.79 6.13
CA ALA A 27 4.48 9.77 5.21
C ALA A 27 3.59 10.78 5.96
N TYR A 28 4.20 11.60 6.81
CA TYR A 28 3.54 12.63 7.61
C TYR A 28 4.01 14.03 7.21
N ASN A 29 3.35 15.05 7.75
CA ASN A 29 3.81 16.43 7.58
C ASN A 29 5.21 16.61 8.15
N SER A 30 6.06 17.36 7.44
CA SER A 30 7.40 17.67 7.92
C SER A 30 7.33 18.54 9.19
N PRO A 31 7.96 18.11 10.30
CA PRO A 31 8.05 18.93 11.50
C PRO A 31 9.04 20.09 11.35
N PHE A 32 9.81 20.11 10.26
CA PHE A 32 10.89 21.09 10.01
C PHE A 32 10.45 22.17 9.00
N ALA A 33 9.20 22.65 9.09
CA ALA A 33 8.74 23.76 8.26
C ALA A 33 9.67 24.97 8.48
N LYS A 34 10.28 25.46 7.39
CA LYS A 34 11.06 26.71 7.40
C LYS A 34 10.12 27.87 7.12
N GLU A 35 10.38 29.02 7.75
CA GLU A 35 9.71 30.26 7.41
C GLU A 35 9.84 30.55 5.90
N GLY A 36 8.71 30.75 5.23
CA GLY A 36 8.67 31.21 3.85
C GLY A 36 8.27 30.21 2.78
N GLN A 37 8.55 28.90 2.92
CA GLN A 37 8.02 27.86 2.01
C GLN A 37 7.72 26.57 2.77
N PRO A 38 6.51 26.00 2.65
CA PRO A 38 6.22 24.70 3.22
C PRO A 38 7.10 23.65 2.53
N LEU A 39 7.77 22.81 3.33
CA LEU A 39 8.41 21.61 2.79
C LEU A 39 7.30 20.67 2.29
N ALA A 40 7.55 19.99 1.17
CA ALA A 40 6.64 18.97 0.67
C ALA A 40 6.40 17.92 1.76
N GLY A 41 5.13 17.58 1.99
CA GLY A 41 4.74 16.51 2.90
C GLY A 41 4.93 15.13 2.28
N GLY A 42 4.86 14.10 3.10
CA GLY A 42 4.97 12.72 2.65
C GLY A 42 6.40 12.29 2.29
N LEU A 43 6.50 11.15 1.63
CA LEU A 43 7.75 10.54 1.18
C LEU A 43 7.87 10.61 -0.34
N ALA A 44 9.09 10.78 -0.84
CA ALA A 44 9.37 10.71 -2.27
C ALA A 44 9.26 9.27 -2.76
N LEU A 45 8.87 9.10 -4.03
CA LEU A 45 8.91 7.80 -4.70
C LEU A 45 10.35 7.26 -4.69
N ILE A 46 10.48 6.02 -4.25
CA ILE A 46 11.72 5.25 -4.31
C ILE A 46 11.39 3.93 -5.01
N GLU A 47 12.10 3.64 -6.09
CA GLU A 47 11.96 2.35 -6.74
C GLU A 47 12.70 1.24 -5.98
N PRO A 48 12.11 0.04 -5.90
CA PRO A 48 12.79 -1.09 -5.30
C PRO A 48 13.97 -1.56 -6.17
N GLU A 49 15.06 -1.93 -5.53
CA GLU A 49 16.18 -2.65 -6.14
C GLU A 49 15.77 -4.12 -6.43
N PRO A 50 16.55 -4.88 -7.23
CA PRO A 50 16.30 -6.30 -7.45
C PRO A 50 16.17 -7.07 -6.13
N LYS A 51 15.22 -8.00 -6.05
CA LYS A 51 14.82 -8.76 -4.84
C LYS A 51 14.26 -7.88 -3.73
N GLY A 52 13.91 -6.63 -4.02
CA GLY A 52 13.38 -5.66 -3.07
C GLY A 52 11.87 -5.52 -3.13
N LEU A 53 11.29 -5.19 -1.98
CA LEU A 53 9.97 -4.63 -1.83
C LEU A 53 10.08 -3.38 -0.98
N ILE A 54 9.45 -2.30 -1.40
CA ILE A 54 9.32 -1.09 -0.61
C ILE A 54 7.84 -0.74 -0.48
N ALA A 55 7.42 -0.43 0.74
CA ALA A 55 6.04 -0.11 1.05
C ALA A 55 5.95 1.16 1.90
N PHE A 56 4.94 1.98 1.60
CA PHE A 56 4.69 3.27 2.23
C PHE A 56 3.30 3.27 2.85
N ASN A 57 3.16 3.93 3.98
CA ASN A 57 1.86 4.10 4.63
C ASN A 57 0.89 5.03 3.85
N ALA A 58 1.39 5.83 2.92
CA ALA A 58 0.60 6.64 2.00
C ALA A 58 1.29 6.72 0.63
N ALA A 59 0.55 7.04 -0.42
CA ALA A 59 1.11 7.18 -1.76
C ALA A 59 2.22 8.23 -1.80
N PRO A 60 3.24 8.06 -2.66
CA PRO A 60 4.34 9.00 -2.77
C PRO A 60 3.87 10.44 -2.98
N GLY A 61 4.46 11.38 -2.24
CA GLY A 61 4.06 12.79 -2.26
C GLY A 61 2.78 13.13 -1.51
N THR A 62 2.10 12.16 -0.93
CA THR A 62 0.91 12.38 -0.09
C THR A 62 1.22 12.20 1.39
N VAL A 63 0.33 12.69 2.25
CA VAL A 63 0.48 12.69 3.70
C VAL A 63 -0.62 11.84 4.32
N ALA A 64 -0.25 10.89 5.17
CA ALA A 64 -1.19 10.16 5.98
C ALA A 64 -1.77 11.05 7.09
N PRO A 65 -3.05 10.88 7.47
CA PRO A 65 -3.59 11.51 8.66
C PRO A 65 -2.78 11.15 9.91
N SER A 66 -2.65 12.10 10.83
CA SER A 66 -2.00 11.82 12.11
C SER A 66 -2.76 10.72 12.87
N PRO A 67 -2.06 9.70 13.40
CA PRO A 67 -2.73 8.64 14.15
C PRO A 67 -3.36 9.19 15.42
N THR A 68 -4.56 8.72 15.76
CA THR A 68 -5.29 9.10 16.98
C THR A 68 -4.97 8.20 18.18
N GLY A 69 -4.16 7.16 17.99
CA GLY A 69 -3.76 6.18 19.01
C GLY A 69 -2.28 5.85 18.95
N ASN A 70 -1.88 4.79 19.66
CA ASN A 70 -0.48 4.34 19.74
C ASN A 70 0.07 3.86 18.38
N TYR A 71 -0.80 3.38 17.50
CA TYR A 71 -0.45 2.88 16.18
C TYR A 71 -1.41 3.45 15.13
N GLY A 72 -0.87 3.83 13.98
CA GLY A 72 -1.64 4.28 12.83
C GLY A 72 -2.42 3.13 12.15
N PRO A 73 -3.43 3.47 11.33
CA PRO A 73 -4.22 2.49 10.59
C PRO A 73 -3.38 1.54 9.74
N TYR A 74 -2.30 2.04 9.14
CA TYR A 74 -1.39 1.25 8.32
C TYR A 74 -0.66 0.18 9.13
N ALA A 75 -0.03 0.55 10.24
CA ALA A 75 0.68 -0.40 11.10
C ALA A 75 -0.26 -1.48 11.65
N GLN A 76 -1.49 -1.10 12.05
CA GLN A 76 -2.50 -2.03 12.53
C GLN A 76 -2.93 -3.03 11.44
N ALA A 77 -3.29 -2.52 10.26
CA ALA A 77 -3.73 -3.35 9.14
C ALA A 77 -2.61 -4.30 8.67
N LEU A 78 -1.38 -3.80 8.52
CA LEU A 78 -0.25 -4.63 8.10
C LEU A 78 0.04 -5.74 9.12
N ALA A 79 0.03 -5.44 10.42
CA ALA A 79 0.21 -6.45 11.45
C ALA A 79 -0.91 -7.50 11.46
N GLU A 80 -2.16 -7.12 11.21
CA GLU A 80 -3.30 -8.02 11.05
C GLU A 80 -3.08 -8.97 9.87
N MET A 81 -2.72 -8.45 8.70
CA MET A 81 -2.49 -9.24 7.49
C MET A 81 -1.29 -10.20 7.64
N ILE A 82 -0.19 -9.75 8.23
CA ILE A 82 0.98 -10.60 8.49
C ILE A 82 0.61 -11.78 9.43
N ARG A 83 -0.15 -11.52 10.49
CA ARG A 83 -0.56 -12.56 11.46
C ARG A 83 -1.49 -13.61 10.88
N THR A 84 -2.18 -13.32 9.79
CA THR A 84 -3.08 -14.29 9.15
C THR A 84 -2.34 -15.52 8.66
N GLY A 85 -1.07 -15.41 8.26
CA GLY A 85 -0.24 -16.51 7.77
C GLY A 85 -0.67 -17.08 6.42
N GLY A 86 0.25 -17.72 5.72
CA GLY A 86 -0.01 -18.38 4.44
C GLY A 86 -0.42 -17.43 3.29
N ILE A 87 -0.19 -16.13 3.45
CA ILE A 87 -0.50 -15.10 2.46
C ILE A 87 0.82 -14.64 1.84
N SER A 88 0.87 -14.53 0.52
CA SER A 88 2.03 -14.01 -0.20
C SER A 88 2.26 -12.52 0.11
N LEU A 89 3.50 -12.05 0.00
CA LEU A 89 3.81 -10.63 0.24
C LEU A 89 2.97 -9.67 -0.60
N PRO A 90 2.81 -9.84 -1.92
CA PRO A 90 1.97 -8.97 -2.72
C PRO A 90 0.53 -8.90 -2.19
N GLU A 91 -0.02 -10.02 -1.81
CA GLU A 91 -1.39 -10.10 -1.30
C GLU A 91 -1.52 -9.45 0.10
N ILE A 92 -0.49 -9.56 0.97
CA ILE A 92 -0.47 -8.88 2.26
C ILE A 92 -0.57 -7.36 2.06
N PHE A 93 0.24 -6.77 1.17
CA PHE A 93 0.23 -5.33 0.94
C PHE A 93 -1.05 -4.86 0.24
N ASN A 94 -1.58 -5.65 -0.70
CA ASN A 94 -2.87 -5.36 -1.33
C ASN A 94 -4.01 -5.32 -0.29
N ARG A 95 -4.14 -6.35 0.55
CA ARG A 95 -5.15 -6.39 1.62
C ARG A 95 -4.95 -5.28 2.65
N THR A 96 -3.70 -4.96 2.98
CA THR A 96 -3.38 -3.82 3.86
C THR A 96 -3.88 -2.52 3.25
N ARG A 97 -3.65 -2.28 1.96
CA ARG A 97 -4.13 -1.09 1.23
C ARG A 97 -5.65 -0.97 1.32
N LEU A 98 -6.37 -2.04 1.00
CA LEU A 98 -7.84 -2.07 1.08
C LEU A 98 -8.35 -1.81 2.50
N ARG A 99 -7.75 -2.47 3.49
CA ARG A 99 -8.13 -2.30 4.89
C ARG A 99 -7.92 -0.87 5.38
N VAL A 100 -6.79 -0.27 5.05
CA VAL A 100 -6.49 1.13 5.41
C VAL A 100 -7.45 2.09 4.70
N ASN A 101 -7.67 1.91 3.41
CA ASN A 101 -8.62 2.71 2.65
C ASN A 101 -10.02 2.65 3.28
N ASP A 102 -10.51 1.45 3.63
CA ASP A 102 -11.83 1.28 4.24
C ASP A 102 -11.93 1.97 5.60
N VAL A 103 -10.99 1.73 6.53
CA VAL A 103 -11.06 2.28 7.88
C VAL A 103 -10.83 3.79 7.92
N THR A 104 -10.09 4.35 6.95
CA THR A 104 -9.84 5.79 6.84
C THR A 104 -10.81 6.50 5.91
N LYS A 105 -11.75 5.77 5.28
CA LYS A 105 -12.70 6.30 4.30
C LYS A 105 -12.02 7.03 3.14
N GLY A 106 -10.93 6.45 2.64
CA GLY A 106 -10.14 7.01 1.55
C GLY A 106 -9.12 8.10 1.94
N ALA A 107 -9.07 8.49 3.20
CA ALA A 107 -8.14 9.54 3.64
C ALA A 107 -6.67 9.09 3.64
N GLN A 108 -6.41 7.79 3.58
CA GLN A 108 -5.08 7.22 3.51
C GLN A 108 -5.09 6.01 2.57
N VAL A 109 -4.24 6.04 1.55
CA VAL A 109 -4.06 4.94 0.60
C VAL A 109 -2.60 4.54 0.60
N PRO A 110 -2.22 3.42 1.23
CA PRO A 110 -0.87 2.88 1.17
C PRO A 110 -0.44 2.53 -0.25
N TRP A 111 0.86 2.54 -0.47
CA TRP A 111 1.46 2.20 -1.75
C TRP A 111 2.64 1.26 -1.55
N ASP A 112 2.86 0.36 -2.49
CA ASP A 112 4.01 -0.53 -2.51
C ASP A 112 4.51 -0.77 -3.93
N ALA A 113 5.79 -1.09 -4.05
CA ALA A 113 6.40 -1.57 -5.28
C ALA A 113 7.38 -2.68 -4.98
N GLN A 114 7.52 -3.63 -5.91
CA GLN A 114 8.35 -4.80 -5.69
C GLN A 114 9.05 -5.26 -6.96
N LYS A 115 10.23 -5.86 -6.75
CA LYS A 115 11.01 -6.62 -7.74
C LYS A 115 11.49 -7.93 -7.09
N LEU A 116 10.56 -8.60 -6.36
CA LEU A 116 10.85 -9.86 -5.69
C LEU A 116 10.96 -11.01 -6.69
N GLU A 117 11.83 -11.95 -6.39
CA GLU A 117 12.00 -13.19 -7.14
C GLU A 117 11.43 -14.35 -6.33
N GLY A 118 10.34 -14.96 -6.82
CA GLY A 118 9.66 -16.08 -6.17
C GLY A 118 8.67 -15.67 -5.07
N ASP A 119 7.99 -16.67 -4.54
CA ASP A 119 7.00 -16.49 -3.49
C ASP A 119 7.65 -16.38 -2.12
N PHE A 120 7.17 -15.42 -1.34
CA PHE A 120 7.59 -15.23 0.04
C PHE A 120 6.36 -15.07 0.93
N VAL A 121 6.37 -15.78 2.06
CA VAL A 121 5.37 -15.65 3.12
C VAL A 121 6.08 -15.36 4.45
N PHE A 122 5.50 -14.52 5.31
CA PHE A 122 6.09 -14.24 6.62
C PHE A 122 5.95 -15.41 7.58
N PHE A 123 4.78 -16.03 7.57
CA PHE A 123 4.44 -17.16 8.43
C PHE A 123 3.64 -18.19 7.64
N ASP A 124 3.89 -19.45 7.91
CA ASP A 124 3.03 -20.52 7.46
C ASP A 124 1.64 -20.37 8.10
N ARG A 125 0.64 -20.88 7.41
CA ARG A 125 -0.70 -20.90 7.95
C ARG A 125 -0.83 -21.91 9.07
N ALA A 126 -1.50 -21.54 10.16
CA ALA A 126 -1.83 -22.48 11.22
C ALA A 126 -2.73 -23.62 10.67
N PRO A 127 -2.46 -24.88 11.03
CA PRO A 127 -3.20 -26.04 10.48
C PRO A 127 -4.71 -25.99 10.73
N ASP A 128 -5.13 -25.37 11.81
CA ASP A 128 -6.51 -25.21 12.26
C ASP A 128 -7.15 -23.86 11.87
N ALA A 129 -6.42 -23.02 11.14
CA ALA A 129 -6.95 -21.73 10.73
C ALA A 129 -8.15 -21.89 9.78
N PRO A 130 -9.20 -21.07 9.91
CA PRO A 130 -10.32 -21.08 8.99
C PRO A 130 -9.85 -20.86 7.55
N PRO A 131 -10.46 -21.47 6.51
CA PRO A 131 -10.06 -21.25 5.12
C PRO A 131 -9.89 -19.77 4.82
N LEU A 132 -8.78 -19.39 4.15
CA LEU A 132 -8.69 -18.05 3.60
C LEU A 132 -9.93 -17.87 2.74
N GLN A 133 -10.73 -16.85 3.02
CA GLN A 133 -11.80 -16.49 2.11
C GLN A 133 -11.10 -16.25 0.76
N ALA A 134 -11.21 -17.24 -0.13
CA ALA A 134 -10.84 -17.04 -1.52
C ALA A 134 -11.61 -15.78 -1.93
N ASN A 135 -10.88 -14.78 -2.44
CA ASN A 135 -11.53 -13.62 -2.98
C ASN A 135 -12.67 -14.11 -3.84
N GLN A 136 -13.92 -13.87 -3.43
CA GLN A 136 -15.12 -14.40 -4.05
C GLN A 136 -15.33 -13.87 -5.47
N ASP A 137 -14.29 -13.30 -6.11
CA ASP A 137 -14.49 -12.41 -7.22
C ASP A 137 -13.56 -12.60 -8.41
N ALA A 138 -13.30 -13.83 -8.85
CA ALA A 138 -12.87 -14.00 -10.24
C ALA A 138 -13.91 -13.39 -11.23
N ALA A 139 -15.20 -13.49 -10.90
CA ALA A 139 -16.29 -12.86 -11.66
C ALA A 139 -16.33 -11.35 -11.48
N ALA A 140 -16.10 -10.82 -10.26
CA ALA A 140 -16.01 -9.39 -10.03
C ALA A 140 -14.73 -8.78 -10.66
N ARG A 141 -13.63 -9.51 -10.71
CA ARG A 141 -12.40 -9.07 -11.40
C ARG A 141 -12.57 -8.90 -12.92
N SER A 142 -13.54 -9.56 -13.53
CA SER A 142 -13.82 -9.44 -14.96
C SER A 142 -14.87 -8.37 -15.30
N LYS A 143 -15.60 -7.85 -14.30
CA LYS A 143 -16.63 -6.83 -14.51
C LYS A 143 -15.98 -5.47 -14.82
N PRO A 144 -16.35 -4.78 -15.90
CA PRO A 144 -15.82 -3.46 -16.22
C PRO A 144 -16.03 -2.45 -15.08
N ILE A 145 -15.05 -1.59 -14.81
CA ILE A 145 -15.09 -0.58 -13.74
C ILE A 145 -16.35 0.30 -13.82
N ARG A 146 -16.76 0.68 -15.03
CA ARG A 146 -17.97 1.50 -15.30
C ARG A 146 -19.30 0.87 -14.89
N ASP A 147 -19.33 -0.45 -14.66
CA ASP A 147 -20.55 -1.19 -14.32
C ASP A 147 -20.77 -1.33 -12.81
N PHE A 148 -19.85 -0.78 -12.01
CA PHE A 148 -19.97 -0.69 -10.55
C PHE A 148 -20.58 0.66 -10.13
N SER A 149 -21.00 0.81 -8.89
CA SER A 149 -21.20 2.13 -8.28
C SER A 149 -19.84 2.83 -8.06
N ALA A 150 -19.80 4.14 -7.87
CA ALA A 150 -18.54 4.88 -7.70
C ALA A 150 -17.66 4.31 -6.57
N GLN A 151 -18.26 3.99 -5.42
CA GLN A 151 -17.54 3.39 -4.28
C GLN A 151 -16.99 1.99 -4.59
N GLU A 152 -17.79 1.14 -5.24
CA GLU A 152 -17.37 -0.21 -5.65
C GLU A 152 -16.32 -0.14 -6.76
N ALA A 153 -16.47 0.78 -7.72
CA ALA A 153 -15.53 1.02 -8.81
C ALA A 153 -14.15 1.44 -8.29
N TYR A 154 -14.14 2.34 -7.31
CA TYR A 154 -12.90 2.77 -6.64
C TYR A 154 -12.23 1.60 -5.91
N THR A 155 -13.00 0.83 -5.14
CA THR A 155 -12.49 -0.36 -4.46
C THR A 155 -11.95 -1.39 -5.44
N ALA A 156 -12.67 -1.66 -6.54
CA ALA A 156 -12.22 -2.58 -7.58
C ALA A 156 -10.95 -2.10 -8.30
N ALA A 157 -10.80 -0.80 -8.55
CA ALA A 157 -9.59 -0.23 -9.13
C ALA A 157 -8.39 -0.39 -8.18
N LEU A 158 -8.59 -0.16 -6.87
CA LEU A 158 -7.56 -0.40 -5.85
C LEU A 158 -7.16 -1.87 -5.74
N GLU A 159 -8.14 -2.80 -5.82
CA GLU A 159 -7.88 -4.25 -5.78
C GLU A 159 -7.07 -4.74 -6.97
N ARG A 160 -7.40 -4.25 -8.15
CA ARG A 160 -6.74 -4.65 -9.39
C ARG A 160 -5.39 -4.00 -9.56
N ASP A 161 -5.22 -2.79 -9.03
CA ASP A 161 -3.99 -2.00 -9.00
C ASP A 161 -3.30 -1.88 -10.37
N THR A 162 -4.11 -1.60 -11.42
CA THR A 162 -3.61 -1.38 -12.78
C THR A 162 -3.89 0.06 -13.23
N ILE A 163 -3.00 0.62 -14.05
CA ILE A 163 -3.19 1.95 -14.64
C ILE A 163 -4.52 2.00 -15.39
N ALA A 164 -4.86 0.96 -16.15
CA ALA A 164 -6.09 0.89 -16.94
C ALA A 164 -7.36 0.94 -16.07
N ASP A 165 -7.36 0.30 -14.90
CA ASP A 165 -8.50 0.32 -13.99
C ASP A 165 -8.64 1.68 -13.28
N TYR A 166 -7.52 2.33 -12.91
CA TYR A 166 -7.55 3.71 -12.39
C TYR A 166 -8.04 4.70 -13.44
N GLU A 167 -7.55 4.63 -14.68
CA GLU A 167 -8.04 5.47 -15.78
C GLU A 167 -9.51 5.23 -16.07
N ALA A 168 -9.96 3.97 -16.03
CA ALA A 168 -11.39 3.63 -16.20
C ALA A 168 -12.26 4.21 -15.07
N PHE A 169 -11.76 4.22 -13.83
CA PHE A 169 -12.46 4.86 -12.71
C PHE A 169 -12.56 6.38 -12.91
N LEU A 170 -11.44 7.04 -13.21
CA LEU A 170 -11.42 8.49 -13.44
C LEU A 170 -12.33 8.91 -14.61
N ALA A 171 -12.38 8.10 -15.68
CA ALA A 171 -13.23 8.35 -16.82
C ALA A 171 -14.74 8.15 -16.50
N ALA A 172 -15.07 7.17 -15.65
CA ALA A 172 -16.45 6.88 -15.29
C ALA A 172 -17.00 7.82 -14.20
N TYR A 173 -16.15 8.32 -13.30
CA TYR A 173 -16.54 9.08 -12.10
C TYR A 173 -15.66 10.32 -11.89
N PRO A 174 -15.58 11.25 -12.87
CA PRO A 174 -14.65 12.39 -12.82
C PRO A 174 -14.93 13.38 -11.69
N ASP A 175 -16.18 13.44 -11.24
CA ASP A 175 -16.63 14.37 -10.18
C ASP A 175 -16.63 13.73 -8.78
N ASP A 176 -16.27 12.47 -8.67
CA ASP A 176 -16.22 11.78 -7.38
C ASP A 176 -15.08 12.32 -6.51
N PRO A 177 -15.27 12.47 -5.18
CA PRO A 177 -14.21 12.90 -4.27
C PRO A 177 -12.95 12.04 -4.35
N MET A 178 -13.06 10.74 -4.66
CA MET A 178 -11.96 9.80 -4.80
C MET A 178 -11.20 9.91 -6.14
N ALA A 179 -11.70 10.75 -7.08
CA ALA A 179 -11.04 11.05 -8.35
C ALA A 179 -10.13 12.28 -8.28
N LYS A 180 -10.09 12.96 -7.14
CA LYS A 180 -9.29 14.17 -6.87
C LYS A 180 -8.05 13.83 -6.06
#